data_b2bddda5621c3ab13686949d2a46e27d
#
_entry.id   b2bddda5621c3ab13686949d2a46e27d
#
_cell.length_a   1.000
_cell.length_b   1.000
_cell.length_c   1.000
_cell.angle_alpha   90.00
_cell.angle_beta   90.00
_cell.angle_gamma   90.00
#
_symmetry.space_group_name_H-M   'P 1'
#
loop_
_entity.id
_entity.type
_entity.pdbx_description
1 polymer ?
#
loop_
_entity_poly.entity_id
_entity_poly.type
_entity_poly.pdbx_seq_one_letter_code
_entity_poly.pdbx_strand_id
1 'polypeptide(L)'
;ADRFLNAGGMRGRQLQVLVEGTYYVNRLFATVEMIEKTVIDVGNVGVVVSYTGEQGTDLSGSEYRHGELVTRGQRGVWSEALLPGKYPFNTYAGKVIPVPTTNFILKWIKNEVGSHNFDENLSEVALITKDAFEPTLPLSVVVHIDYKKAPLVIQRFGDIKKLVEQTLDPMVAAYFKNVAQTRTLIQLLQER
;
A
#
# COMPACT_ATOMS: atom_id res chain seq x y z
N ALA A 1 13.26 -28.19 29.82
CA ALA A 1 13.24 -27.51 28.51
C ALA A 1 13.14 -28.53 27.36
N ASP A 2 14.00 -29.56 27.34
CA ASP A 2 14.09 -30.48 26.21
C ASP A 2 12.84 -31.33 26.00
N ARG A 3 12.19 -31.79 27.08
CA ARG A 3 10.91 -32.50 26.98
C ARG A 3 9.79 -31.64 26.36
N PHE A 4 9.79 -30.35 26.65
CA PHE A 4 8.80 -29.42 26.07
C PHE A 4 9.03 -29.22 24.57
N LEU A 5 10.29 -29.05 24.15
CA LEU A 5 10.65 -28.91 22.75
C LEU A 5 10.41 -30.20 21.96
N ASN A 6 10.77 -31.35 22.53
CA ASN A 6 10.54 -32.66 21.92
C ASN A 6 9.05 -33.01 21.79
N ALA A 7 8.19 -32.41 22.62
CA ALA A 7 6.72 -32.52 22.52
C ALA A 7 6.09 -31.49 21.57
N GLY A 8 6.90 -30.79 20.76
CA GLY A 8 6.42 -29.79 19.81
C GLY A 8 6.21 -28.39 20.40
N GLY A 9 6.68 -28.16 21.63
CA GLY A 9 6.64 -26.83 22.24
C GLY A 9 7.57 -25.84 21.57
N MET A 10 7.13 -24.60 21.45
CA MET A 10 7.92 -23.53 20.83
C MET A 10 8.56 -22.62 21.88
N ARG A 11 9.81 -22.25 21.69
CA ARG A 11 10.56 -21.32 22.54
C ARG A 11 10.60 -19.94 21.87
N GLY A 12 10.60 -18.89 22.69
CA GLY A 12 10.68 -17.52 22.24
C GLY A 12 9.31 -16.89 22.02
N ARG A 13 9.27 -15.81 21.26
CA ARG A 13 8.04 -15.06 20.97
C ARG A 13 7.10 -15.90 20.12
N GLN A 14 5.87 -16.08 20.61
CA GLN A 14 4.85 -16.84 19.90
C GLN A 14 4.17 -15.96 18.85
N LEU A 15 3.91 -16.51 17.68
CA LEU A 15 3.21 -15.80 16.59
C LEU A 15 1.69 -15.90 16.71
N GLN A 16 1.21 -16.96 17.36
CA GLN A 16 -0.21 -17.11 17.66
C GLN A 16 -0.62 -16.09 18.72
N VAL A 17 -1.72 -15.38 18.49
CA VAL A 17 -2.28 -14.40 19.43
C VAL A 17 -3.36 -15.04 20.28
N LEU A 18 -3.41 -14.64 21.55
CA LEU A 18 -4.53 -14.91 22.44
C LEU A 18 -5.58 -13.81 22.22
N VAL A 19 -6.80 -14.22 21.88
CA VAL A 19 -7.95 -13.31 21.74
C VAL A 19 -8.61 -13.09 23.11
N GLU A 20 -9.70 -12.31 23.15
CA GLU A 20 -10.44 -12.09 24.40
C GLU A 20 -10.82 -13.41 25.07
N GLY A 21 -10.57 -13.49 26.37
CA GLY A 21 -10.86 -14.68 27.16
C GLY A 21 -10.07 -14.71 28.46
N THR A 22 -10.33 -15.74 29.27
CA THR A 22 -9.59 -16.01 30.51
C THR A 22 -8.59 -17.13 30.25
N TYR A 23 -7.31 -16.86 30.48
CA TYR A 23 -6.22 -17.78 30.24
C TYR A 23 -5.39 -18.00 31.50
N TYR A 24 -5.04 -19.25 31.77
CA TYR A 24 -4.14 -19.61 32.85
C TYR A 24 -2.72 -19.73 32.32
N VAL A 25 -1.88 -18.73 32.59
CA VAL A 25 -0.50 -18.69 32.15
C VAL A 25 0.43 -18.80 33.33
N ASN A 26 1.33 -19.78 33.30
CA ASN A 26 2.37 -19.89 34.31
C ASN A 26 3.47 -18.85 34.04
N ARG A 27 3.53 -17.83 34.89
CA ARG A 27 4.42 -16.68 34.76
C ARG A 27 5.92 -17.03 34.89
N LEU A 28 6.25 -18.23 35.38
CA LEU A 28 7.63 -18.73 35.40
C LEU A 28 8.10 -19.19 34.00
N PHE A 29 7.17 -19.53 33.12
CA PHE A 29 7.49 -20.04 31.77
C PHE A 29 7.16 -19.05 30.66
N ALA A 30 6.21 -18.16 30.85
CA ALA A 30 5.77 -17.24 29.81
C ALA A 30 5.32 -15.88 30.38
N THR A 31 5.51 -14.85 29.59
CA THR A 31 4.98 -13.51 29.80
C THR A 31 3.96 -13.20 28.72
N VAL A 32 2.91 -12.43 29.07
CA VAL A 32 1.89 -11.98 28.15
C VAL A 32 2.10 -10.50 27.89
N GLU A 33 2.23 -10.15 26.62
CA GLU A 33 2.28 -8.77 26.15
C GLU A 33 0.93 -8.40 25.55
N MET A 34 0.37 -7.29 26.00
CA MET A 34 -0.89 -6.76 25.47
C MET A 34 -0.57 -5.90 24.24
N ILE A 35 -1.16 -6.24 23.10
CA ILE A 35 -1.06 -5.47 21.87
C ILE A 35 -2.44 -5.04 21.40
N GLU A 36 -2.54 -3.87 20.81
CA GLU A 36 -3.79 -3.40 20.25
C GLU A 36 -4.17 -4.19 18.98
N LYS A 37 -5.48 -4.38 18.79
CA LYS A 37 -5.98 -4.97 17.55
C LYS A 37 -5.76 -4.01 16.40
N THR A 38 -5.41 -4.56 15.25
CA THR A 38 -5.37 -3.78 14.00
C THR A 38 -6.77 -3.41 13.58
N VAL A 39 -7.03 -2.12 13.46
CA VAL A 39 -8.31 -1.57 13.01
C VAL A 39 -8.17 -1.16 11.55
N ILE A 40 -9.13 -1.58 10.75
CA ILE A 40 -9.27 -1.17 9.35
C ILE A 40 -10.59 -0.42 9.22
N ASP A 41 -10.49 0.87 8.94
CA ASP A 41 -11.65 1.74 8.81
C ASP A 41 -12.42 1.49 7.52
N VAL A 42 -13.70 1.88 7.51
CA VAL A 42 -14.53 1.84 6.32
C VAL A 42 -13.93 2.76 5.24
N GLY A 43 -13.92 2.27 4.00
CA GLY A 43 -13.28 2.96 2.88
C GLY A 43 -11.82 2.56 2.65
N ASN A 44 -11.25 1.72 3.54
CA ASN A 44 -9.93 1.14 3.39
C ASN A 44 -9.99 -0.39 3.38
N VAL A 45 -8.98 -1.02 2.83
CA VAL A 45 -8.70 -2.45 3.03
C VAL A 45 -7.30 -2.61 3.59
N GLY A 46 -7.09 -3.64 4.40
CA GLY A 46 -5.78 -3.95 4.97
C GLY A 46 -5.04 -4.98 4.13
N VAL A 47 -3.95 -4.61 3.52
CA VAL A 47 -3.07 -5.55 2.84
C VAL A 47 -2.05 -6.09 3.83
N VAL A 48 -2.04 -7.39 4.03
CA VAL A 48 -1.13 -8.06 4.96
C VAL A 48 0.16 -8.42 4.25
N VAL A 49 1.28 -7.99 4.84
CA VAL A 49 2.62 -8.41 4.47
C VAL A 49 3.14 -9.28 5.61
N SER A 50 3.14 -10.60 5.41
CA SER A 50 3.61 -11.55 6.42
C SER A 50 5.11 -11.79 6.30
N TYR A 51 5.82 -11.67 7.42
CA TYR A 51 7.25 -11.97 7.51
C TYR A 51 7.51 -13.42 7.92
N THR A 52 6.46 -14.12 8.33
CA THR A 52 6.51 -15.47 8.89
C THR A 52 5.55 -16.39 8.15
N GLY A 53 5.75 -17.67 8.31
CA GLY A 53 4.98 -18.70 7.64
C GLY A 53 5.80 -19.50 6.63
N GLU A 54 5.20 -20.51 6.06
CA GLU A 54 5.82 -21.32 4.99
C GLU A 54 5.98 -20.49 3.72
N GLN A 55 6.96 -20.84 2.91
CA GLN A 55 7.14 -20.23 1.60
C GLN A 55 6.00 -20.68 0.68
N GLY A 56 5.28 -19.71 0.15
CA GLY A 56 4.16 -19.96 -0.77
C GLY A 56 4.57 -19.93 -2.23
N THR A 57 3.61 -20.28 -3.07
CA THR A 57 3.74 -20.09 -4.53
C THR A 57 3.29 -18.68 -4.88
N ASP A 58 4.09 -17.98 -5.67
CA ASP A 58 3.76 -16.64 -6.14
C ASP A 58 2.55 -16.68 -7.09
N LEU A 59 1.50 -15.96 -6.72
CA LEU A 59 0.24 -15.84 -7.48
C LEU A 59 0.22 -14.60 -8.39
N SER A 60 1.29 -13.82 -8.45
CA SER A 60 1.33 -12.55 -9.21
C SER A 60 1.31 -12.71 -10.73
N GLY A 61 1.39 -13.95 -11.24
CA GLY A 61 1.37 -14.27 -12.66
C GLY A 61 2.76 -14.46 -13.28
N SER A 62 2.80 -14.71 -14.59
CA SER A 62 4.05 -14.99 -15.31
C SER A 62 4.84 -13.75 -15.70
N GLU A 63 4.18 -12.61 -15.89
CA GLU A 63 4.79 -11.39 -16.42
C GLU A 63 5.49 -10.54 -15.35
N TYR A 64 5.08 -10.65 -14.09
CA TYR A 64 5.56 -9.78 -13.03
C TYR A 64 5.73 -10.54 -11.71
N ARG A 65 6.92 -11.06 -11.50
CA ARG A 65 7.31 -11.70 -10.23
C ARG A 65 8.18 -10.75 -9.41
N HIS A 66 7.56 -9.73 -8.87
CA HIS A 66 8.22 -8.75 -8.02
C HIS A 66 7.63 -8.78 -6.62
N GLY A 67 8.23 -9.56 -5.76
CA GLY A 67 7.68 -9.91 -4.46
C GLY A 67 6.68 -11.08 -4.56
N GLU A 68 6.45 -11.76 -3.45
CA GLU A 68 5.61 -12.94 -3.40
C GLU A 68 4.18 -12.53 -3.05
N LEU A 69 3.26 -12.61 -4.00
CA LEU A 69 1.82 -12.59 -3.75
C LEU A 69 1.39 -14.01 -3.41
N VAL A 70 0.99 -14.25 -2.18
CA VAL A 70 0.76 -15.59 -1.64
C VAL A 70 -0.63 -15.74 -1.04
N THR A 71 -1.04 -16.97 -0.79
CA THR A 71 -2.28 -17.23 -0.05
C THR A 71 -2.13 -16.87 1.42
N ARG A 72 -3.26 -16.66 2.07
CA ARG A 72 -3.32 -16.31 3.49
C ARG A 72 -2.61 -17.36 4.35
N GLY A 73 -1.79 -16.91 5.29
CA GLY A 73 -1.00 -17.75 6.20
C GLY A 73 0.42 -18.05 5.72
N GLN A 74 0.75 -17.77 4.48
CA GLN A 74 2.10 -17.92 3.93
C GLN A 74 2.90 -16.62 4.07
N ARG A 75 4.23 -16.73 3.95
CA ARG A 75 5.15 -15.60 3.99
C ARG A 75 5.12 -14.83 2.67
N GLY A 76 4.85 -13.54 2.74
CA GLY A 76 4.74 -12.66 1.58
C GLY A 76 3.54 -11.72 1.70
N VAL A 77 3.14 -11.11 0.60
CA VAL A 77 1.95 -10.28 0.50
C VAL A 77 0.72 -11.17 0.27
N TRP A 78 -0.26 -11.09 1.14
CA TRP A 78 -1.47 -11.89 0.98
C TRP A 78 -2.32 -11.38 -0.18
N SER A 79 -2.75 -12.28 -1.04
CA SER A 79 -3.60 -12.00 -2.20
C SER A 79 -4.99 -11.50 -1.81
N GLU A 80 -5.45 -11.85 -0.62
CA GLU A 80 -6.72 -11.40 -0.06
C GLU A 80 -6.49 -10.29 0.96
N ALA A 81 -7.02 -9.10 0.68
CA ALA A 81 -6.99 -7.99 1.63
C ALA A 81 -8.03 -8.19 2.75
N LEU A 82 -7.69 -7.71 3.94
CA LEU A 82 -8.62 -7.67 5.07
C LEU A 82 -9.63 -6.56 4.86
N LEU A 83 -10.90 -6.88 4.99
CA LEU A 83 -12.01 -5.93 4.91
C LEU A 83 -12.09 -5.05 6.18
N PRO A 84 -12.88 -3.97 6.19
CA PRO A 84 -13.07 -3.14 7.37
C PRO A 84 -13.46 -3.94 8.61
N GLY A 85 -12.79 -3.68 9.73
CA GLY A 85 -13.01 -4.42 10.97
C GLY A 85 -11.81 -4.36 11.93
N LYS A 86 -11.92 -5.10 13.02
CA LYS A 86 -10.86 -5.23 14.04
C LYS A 86 -10.27 -6.64 14.01
N TYR A 87 -8.98 -6.74 13.81
CA TYR A 87 -8.29 -8.01 13.65
C TYR A 87 -7.21 -8.20 14.73
N PRO A 88 -7.19 -9.37 15.39
CA PRO A 88 -6.13 -9.73 16.32
C PRO A 88 -4.87 -10.14 15.53
N PHE A 89 -4.13 -9.16 15.02
CA PHE A 89 -2.95 -9.38 14.21
C PHE A 89 -1.68 -9.18 15.03
N ASN A 90 -0.74 -10.13 14.94
CA ASN A 90 0.54 -10.03 15.59
C ASN A 90 1.49 -9.16 14.76
N THR A 91 1.77 -7.96 15.20
CA THR A 91 2.64 -7.00 14.51
C THR A 91 4.10 -7.46 14.39
N TYR A 92 4.52 -8.47 15.15
CA TYR A 92 5.83 -9.10 15.00
C TYR A 92 5.86 -10.15 13.87
N ALA A 93 4.69 -10.70 13.52
CA ALA A 93 4.56 -11.67 12.43
C ALA A 93 4.46 -11.01 11.06
N GLY A 94 4.11 -9.74 11.01
CA GLY A 94 3.93 -9.04 9.75
C GLY A 94 3.45 -7.61 9.94
N LYS A 95 3.06 -6.99 8.83
CA LYS A 95 2.54 -5.62 8.76
C LYS A 95 1.21 -5.62 8.01
N VAL A 96 0.26 -4.82 8.47
CA VAL A 96 -0.97 -4.53 7.74
C VAL A 96 -0.89 -3.11 7.20
N ILE A 97 -1.01 -2.96 5.90
CA ILE A 97 -0.93 -1.66 5.21
C ILE A 97 -2.34 -1.28 4.79
N PRO A 98 -2.89 -0.16 5.30
CA PRO A 98 -4.19 0.32 4.87
C PRO A 98 -4.09 0.90 3.45
N VAL A 99 -5.01 0.49 2.59
CA VAL A 99 -5.13 0.98 1.20
C VAL A 99 -6.54 1.54 1.04
N PRO A 100 -6.69 2.84 0.68
CA PRO A 100 -7.99 3.42 0.41
C PRO A 100 -8.61 2.80 -0.84
N THR A 101 -9.87 2.39 -0.70
CA THR A 101 -10.71 1.87 -1.79
C THR A 101 -11.80 2.85 -2.21
N THR A 102 -11.85 4.01 -1.58
CA THR A 102 -12.66 5.14 -2.01
C THR A 102 -11.90 5.97 -3.03
N ASN A 103 -12.63 6.80 -3.78
CA ASN A 103 -11.99 7.77 -4.65
C ASN A 103 -11.21 8.79 -3.82
N PHE A 104 -9.97 9.04 -4.20
CA PHE A 104 -9.16 10.10 -3.63
C PHE A 104 -8.58 10.98 -4.74
N ILE A 105 -8.30 12.22 -4.40
CA ILE A 105 -7.82 13.23 -5.35
C ILE A 105 -6.34 13.43 -5.10
N LEU A 106 -5.53 13.32 -6.16
CA LEU A 106 -4.15 13.76 -6.19
C LEU A 106 -4.07 15.13 -6.85
N LYS A 107 -3.34 16.05 -6.23
CA LYS A 107 -3.20 17.42 -6.70
C LYS A 107 -1.77 17.70 -7.14
N TRP A 108 -1.62 18.10 -8.39
CA TRP A 108 -0.38 18.70 -8.91
C TRP A 108 -0.45 20.22 -8.79
N ILE A 109 -0.55 20.68 -7.55
CA ILE A 109 -0.67 22.11 -7.21
C ILE A 109 0.31 22.39 -6.06
N LYS A 110 1.13 23.38 -6.22
CA LYS A 110 2.13 23.75 -5.22
C LYS A 110 1.47 24.17 -3.90
N ASN A 111 1.92 23.59 -2.80
CA ASN A 111 1.43 23.83 -1.44
C ASN A 111 -0.02 23.42 -1.17
N GLU A 112 -0.63 22.59 -2.02
CA GLU A 112 -1.90 21.96 -1.73
C GLU A 112 -1.72 20.45 -1.63
N VAL A 113 -2.25 19.85 -0.56
CA VAL A 113 -2.17 18.40 -0.31
C VAL A 113 -3.57 17.84 -0.16
N GLY A 114 -3.82 16.70 -0.76
CA GLY A 114 -5.08 15.96 -0.65
C GLY A 114 -5.27 15.30 0.72
N SER A 115 -6.44 14.72 0.93
CA SER A 115 -6.86 14.14 2.22
C SER A 115 -5.99 13.02 2.76
N HIS A 116 -5.22 12.35 1.92
CA HIS A 116 -4.37 11.20 2.29
C HIS A 116 -2.87 11.49 2.27
N ASN A 117 -2.45 12.72 1.97
CA ASN A 117 -1.04 13.15 1.89
C ASN A 117 -0.18 12.33 0.90
N PHE A 118 -0.80 11.72 -0.12
CA PHE A 118 -0.07 10.96 -1.14
C PHE A 118 0.56 11.85 -2.21
N ASP A 119 0.15 13.10 -2.27
CA ASP A 119 0.54 14.14 -3.24
C ASP A 119 1.45 15.22 -2.65
N GLU A 120 1.97 15.02 -1.45
CA GLU A 120 2.83 15.98 -0.73
C GLU A 120 4.05 16.44 -1.55
N ASN A 121 4.61 15.55 -2.37
CA ASN A 121 5.80 15.81 -3.18
C ASN A 121 5.45 16.18 -4.64
N LEU A 122 4.17 16.29 -4.98
CA LEU A 122 3.74 16.68 -6.31
C LEU A 122 3.78 18.19 -6.47
N SER A 123 4.10 18.64 -7.67
CA SER A 123 4.12 20.04 -8.05
C SER A 123 3.49 20.23 -9.42
N GLU A 124 3.18 21.46 -9.78
CA GLU A 124 2.64 21.82 -11.09
C GLU A 124 3.52 21.26 -12.20
N VAL A 125 2.89 20.75 -13.25
CA VAL A 125 3.60 20.19 -14.40
C VAL A 125 4.15 21.34 -15.25
N ALA A 126 5.47 21.47 -15.31
CA ALA A 126 6.12 22.40 -16.21
C ALA A 126 6.05 21.85 -17.65
N LEU A 127 5.49 22.62 -18.55
CA LEU A 127 5.32 22.29 -19.96
C LEU A 127 6.27 23.14 -20.84
N ILE A 128 6.57 22.63 -22.04
CA ILE A 128 7.28 23.41 -23.07
C ILE A 128 6.43 23.30 -24.32
N THR A 129 5.93 24.42 -24.80
CA THR A 129 5.12 24.49 -26.03
C THR A 129 6.00 24.50 -27.26
N LYS A 130 5.40 24.28 -28.46
CA LYS A 130 6.11 24.29 -29.75
C LYS A 130 6.80 25.61 -30.04
N ASP A 131 6.28 26.72 -29.52
CA ASP A 131 6.79 28.08 -29.65
C ASP A 131 7.70 28.50 -28.49
N ALA A 132 8.23 27.51 -27.73
CA ALA A 132 9.17 27.65 -26.63
C ALA A 132 8.70 28.49 -25.44
N PHE A 133 7.40 28.56 -25.19
CA PHE A 133 6.87 29.05 -23.91
C PHE A 133 6.86 27.94 -22.85
N GLU A 134 7.04 28.32 -21.59
CA GLU A 134 7.10 27.42 -20.44
C GLU A 134 5.94 27.67 -19.47
N PRO A 135 4.69 27.34 -19.83
CA PRO A 135 3.59 27.43 -18.89
C PRO A 135 3.64 26.31 -17.85
N THR A 136 3.13 26.57 -16.65
CA THR A 136 2.86 25.54 -15.65
C THR A 136 1.40 25.14 -15.69
N LEU A 137 1.15 23.84 -15.51
CA LEU A 137 -0.22 23.28 -15.51
C LEU A 137 -0.55 22.74 -14.13
N PRO A 138 -1.41 23.43 -13.36
CA PRO A 138 -2.02 22.86 -12.17
C PRO A 138 -3.11 21.87 -12.58
N LEU A 139 -3.12 20.69 -12.00
CA LEU A 139 -4.15 19.69 -12.30
C LEU A 139 -4.49 18.86 -11.06
N SER A 140 -5.68 18.27 -11.10
CA SER A 140 -6.13 17.31 -10.09
C SER A 140 -6.63 16.05 -10.79
N VAL A 141 -6.23 14.89 -10.29
CA VAL A 141 -6.60 13.59 -10.84
C VAL A 141 -7.32 12.79 -9.77
N VAL A 142 -8.49 12.26 -10.10
CA VAL A 142 -9.23 11.35 -9.24
C VAL A 142 -8.70 9.94 -9.48
N VAL A 143 -8.29 9.27 -8.40
CA VAL A 143 -7.76 7.91 -8.42
C VAL A 143 -8.66 7.00 -7.61
N HIS A 144 -8.87 5.79 -8.10
CA HIS A 144 -9.58 4.72 -7.43
C HIS A 144 -8.76 3.44 -7.45
N ILE A 145 -8.64 2.79 -6.31
CA ILE A 145 -7.98 1.48 -6.18
C ILE A 145 -9.04 0.44 -5.83
N ASP A 146 -9.28 -0.50 -6.73
CA ASP A 146 -10.16 -1.63 -6.47
C ASP A 146 -9.56 -2.49 -5.32
N TYR A 147 -10.41 -2.89 -4.38
CA TYR A 147 -10.02 -3.72 -3.23
C TYR A 147 -9.32 -5.02 -3.63
N LYS A 148 -9.69 -5.62 -4.77
CA LYS A 148 -9.05 -6.83 -5.32
C LYS A 148 -7.65 -6.57 -5.85
N LYS A 149 -7.37 -5.33 -6.28
CA LYS A 149 -6.07 -4.93 -6.82
C LYS A 149 -5.15 -4.34 -5.76
N ALA A 150 -5.67 -4.02 -4.58
CA ALA A 150 -4.88 -3.44 -3.49
C ALA A 150 -3.65 -4.29 -3.10
N PRO A 151 -3.73 -5.64 -2.98
CA PRO A 151 -2.55 -6.46 -2.72
C PRO A 151 -1.47 -6.37 -3.81
N LEU A 152 -1.88 -6.27 -5.08
CA LEU A 152 -0.95 -6.11 -6.22
C LEU A 152 -0.24 -4.76 -6.18
N VAL A 153 -0.94 -3.70 -5.76
CA VAL A 153 -0.33 -2.37 -5.59
C VAL A 153 0.76 -2.42 -4.53
N ILE A 154 0.47 -3.02 -3.38
CA ILE A 154 1.47 -3.14 -2.30
C ILE A 154 2.63 -4.06 -2.70
N GLN A 155 2.35 -5.16 -3.39
CA GLN A 155 3.39 -6.05 -3.89
C GLN A 155 4.37 -5.33 -4.84
N ARG A 156 3.84 -4.54 -5.78
CA ARG A 156 4.65 -3.88 -6.82
C ARG A 156 5.41 -2.65 -6.31
N PHE A 157 4.77 -1.85 -5.47
CA PHE A 157 5.28 -0.53 -5.07
C PHE A 157 5.66 -0.46 -3.58
N GLY A 158 5.17 -1.40 -2.77
CA GLY A 158 5.37 -1.41 -1.32
C GLY A 158 4.52 -0.39 -0.57
N ASP A 159 4.14 0.72 -1.21
CA ASP A 159 3.30 1.78 -0.65
C ASP A 159 2.60 2.55 -1.77
N ILE A 160 1.46 3.19 -1.45
CA ILE A 160 0.69 4.02 -2.39
C ILE A 160 1.46 5.29 -2.76
N LYS A 161 2.15 5.91 -1.79
CA LYS A 161 2.97 7.10 -2.05
C LYS A 161 4.01 6.82 -3.13
N LYS A 162 4.66 5.66 -3.09
CA LYS A 162 5.60 5.23 -4.13
C LYS A 162 4.94 4.98 -5.48
N LEU A 163 3.72 4.43 -5.51
CA LEU A 163 2.96 4.31 -6.76
C LEU A 163 2.74 5.67 -7.40
N VAL A 164 2.35 6.67 -6.60
CA VAL A 164 2.13 8.04 -7.07
C VAL A 164 3.41 8.64 -7.61
N GLU A 165 4.49 8.66 -6.82
CA GLU A 165 5.76 9.30 -7.16
C GLU A 165 6.51 8.61 -8.30
N GLN A 166 6.50 7.28 -8.33
CA GLN A 166 7.33 6.51 -9.29
C GLN A 166 6.61 6.20 -10.60
N THR A 167 5.29 6.26 -10.62
CA THR A 167 4.52 5.86 -11.81
C THR A 167 3.55 6.94 -12.26
N LEU A 168 2.68 7.43 -11.37
CA LEU A 168 1.65 8.38 -11.79
C LEU A 168 2.24 9.74 -12.14
N ASP A 169 3.13 10.28 -11.33
CA ASP A 169 3.74 11.58 -11.58
C ASP A 169 4.53 11.60 -12.91
N PRO A 170 5.48 10.70 -13.18
CA PRO A 170 6.19 10.67 -14.46
C PRO A 170 5.26 10.43 -15.67
N MET A 171 4.21 9.60 -15.51
CA MET A 171 3.27 9.32 -16.58
C MET A 171 2.43 10.55 -16.93
N VAL A 172 1.89 11.23 -15.94
CA VAL A 172 1.12 12.48 -16.10
C VAL A 172 1.99 13.56 -16.72
N ALA A 173 3.19 13.76 -16.18
CA ALA A 173 4.14 14.75 -16.70
C ALA A 173 4.52 14.46 -18.16
N ALA A 174 4.83 13.22 -18.51
CA ALA A 174 5.16 12.84 -19.88
C ALA A 174 4.00 13.04 -20.84
N TYR A 175 2.78 12.67 -20.44
CA TYR A 175 1.58 12.84 -21.27
C TYR A 175 1.36 14.31 -21.64
N PHE A 176 1.32 15.19 -20.65
CA PHE A 176 1.08 16.61 -20.89
C PHE A 176 2.22 17.31 -21.60
N LYS A 177 3.49 16.94 -21.31
CA LYS A 177 4.64 17.45 -22.06
C LYS A 177 4.58 17.08 -23.55
N ASN A 178 4.24 15.84 -23.86
CA ASN A 178 4.11 15.39 -25.25
C ASN A 178 3.00 16.16 -25.99
N VAL A 179 1.86 16.38 -25.36
CA VAL A 179 0.77 17.18 -25.95
C VAL A 179 1.19 18.63 -26.17
N ALA A 180 1.84 19.26 -25.17
CA ALA A 180 2.28 20.64 -25.25
C ALA A 180 3.32 20.89 -26.37
N GLN A 181 4.26 19.97 -26.57
CA GLN A 181 5.29 20.10 -27.60
C GLN A 181 4.75 20.08 -29.05
N THR A 182 3.54 19.55 -29.24
CA THR A 182 2.92 19.50 -30.57
C THR A 182 2.12 20.75 -30.91
N ARG A 183 1.87 21.65 -29.94
CA ARG A 183 0.97 22.79 -30.07
C ARG A 183 1.64 24.10 -29.63
N THR A 184 1.19 25.22 -30.23
CA THR A 184 1.59 26.55 -29.78
C THR A 184 0.76 26.96 -28.55
N LEU A 185 1.24 27.94 -27.78
CA LEU A 185 0.50 28.46 -26.63
C LEU A 185 -0.92 28.93 -26.98
N ILE A 186 -1.04 29.62 -28.10
CA ILE A 186 -2.33 30.12 -28.62
C ILE A 186 -3.29 28.96 -28.93
N GLN A 187 -2.80 27.88 -29.58
CA GLN A 187 -3.61 26.70 -29.87
C GLN A 187 -4.07 26.00 -28.59
N LEU A 188 -3.23 25.89 -27.56
CA LEU A 188 -3.62 25.32 -26.28
C LEU A 188 -4.70 26.13 -25.56
N LEU A 189 -4.74 27.46 -25.76
CA LEU A 189 -5.75 28.34 -25.18
C LEU A 189 -7.09 28.33 -25.97
N GLN A 190 -7.03 28.13 -27.28
CA GLN A 190 -8.20 28.17 -28.16
C GLN A 190 -8.94 26.84 -28.24
N GLU A 191 -8.25 25.72 -28.12
CA GLU A 191 -8.85 24.37 -28.19
C GLU A 191 -9.22 23.86 -26.78
N ARG A 192 -10.13 24.60 -26.11
CA ARG A 192 -10.72 24.17 -24.83
C ARG A 192 -11.87 23.19 -25.04
#